data_8a582ceda81fbffea5139b45b5acc389
#
_entry.id   8a582ceda81fbffea5139b45b5acc389
#
_cell.length_a   1.000
_cell.length_b   1.000
_cell.length_c   1.000
_cell.angle_alpha   90.00
_cell.angle_beta   90.00
_cell.angle_gamma   90.00
#
_symmetry.space_group_name_H-M   'P 1'
#
loop_
_entity.id
_entity.type
_entity.pdbx_description
1 polymer ?
#
loop_
_entity_poly.entity_id
_entity_poly.type
_entity_poly.pdbx_seq_one_letter_code
_entity_poly.pdbx_strand_id
1 'polypeptide(L)'
;MFEFKLKDKTIPLKWGTWSMKRFCEIKGITIGQYFDIIGGGNISLEDVIVILQAAAEMATKGTVKFTEFEVCEWIDEDGGIVNPNGQIKAFFQWIVDSHTVNSSDTQEEKKSPNE
;
A
#
# COMPACT_ATOMS: atom_id res chain seq x y z
N MET A 1 -9.72 -2.37 6.05
CA MET A 1 -8.36 -2.74 6.41
C MET A 1 -7.99 -4.06 5.75
N PHE A 2 -6.80 -4.14 5.18
CA PHE A 2 -6.33 -5.37 4.56
C PHE A 2 -5.56 -6.21 5.58
N GLU A 3 -5.76 -7.52 5.56
CA GLU A 3 -5.05 -8.43 6.46
C GLU A 3 -4.02 -9.22 5.69
N PHE A 4 -2.74 -8.95 5.98
CA PHE A 4 -1.62 -9.68 5.37
C PHE A 4 -1.32 -10.88 6.27
N LYS A 5 -1.70 -12.05 5.81
CA LYS A 5 -1.67 -13.26 6.64
C LYS A 5 -0.35 -13.99 6.53
N LEU A 6 0.31 -14.16 7.66
CA LEU A 6 1.52 -14.93 7.77
C LEU A 6 1.23 -16.24 8.49
N LYS A 7 2.22 -17.08 8.58
CA LYS A 7 2.06 -18.41 9.17
C LYS A 7 1.59 -18.35 10.61
N ASP A 8 2.20 -17.48 11.41
CA ASP A 8 1.95 -17.40 12.84
C ASP A 8 1.22 -16.15 13.28
N LYS A 9 0.97 -15.22 12.36
CA LYS A 9 0.33 -13.95 12.73
C LYS A 9 -0.27 -13.28 11.50
N THR A 10 -1.07 -12.26 11.74
CA THR A 10 -1.64 -11.44 10.69
C THR A 10 -1.15 -10.00 10.88
N ILE A 11 -0.70 -9.39 9.80
CA ILE A 11 -0.25 -8.00 9.83
C ILE A 11 -1.37 -7.14 9.22
N PRO A 12 -2.02 -6.30 10.05
CA PRO A 12 -3.03 -5.40 9.49
C PRO A 12 -2.37 -4.28 8.69
N LEU A 13 -2.96 -3.97 7.54
CA LEU A 13 -2.44 -2.93 6.64
C LEU A 13 -3.54 -1.93 6.35
N LYS A 14 -3.22 -0.65 6.41
CA LYS A 14 -4.14 0.43 6.05
C LYS A 14 -3.45 1.37 5.09
N TRP A 15 -4.23 1.96 4.18
CA TRP A 15 -3.68 2.93 3.23
C TRP A 15 -4.54 4.17 3.23
N GLY A 16 -3.89 5.32 3.35
CA GLY A 16 -4.55 6.61 3.39
C GLY A 16 -3.51 7.71 3.42
N THR A 17 -3.94 8.91 3.80
CA THR A 17 -3.06 10.07 3.78
C THR A 17 -1.81 9.90 4.64
N TRP A 18 -1.96 9.31 5.82
CA TRP A 18 -0.81 9.14 6.70
C TRP A 18 0.24 8.19 6.10
N SER A 19 -0.21 7.08 5.52
CA SER A 19 0.72 6.13 4.91
C SER A 19 1.39 6.71 3.67
N MET A 20 0.67 7.50 2.87
CA MET A 20 1.28 8.20 1.74
C MET A 20 2.35 9.17 2.22
N LYS A 21 2.04 9.94 3.26
CA LYS A 21 3.01 10.85 3.87
C LYS A 21 4.25 10.09 4.36
N ARG A 22 4.02 8.99 5.06
CA ARG A 22 5.10 8.16 5.59
C ARG A 22 5.96 7.57 4.48
N PHE A 23 5.32 7.09 3.40
CA PHE A 23 6.04 6.59 2.24
C PHE A 23 6.97 7.67 1.68
N CYS A 24 6.44 8.88 1.51
CA CYS A 24 7.23 9.99 0.98
C CYS A 24 8.39 10.33 1.91
N GLU A 25 8.17 10.31 3.22
CA GLU A 25 9.22 10.56 4.20
C GLU A 25 10.35 9.54 4.09
N ILE A 26 10.00 8.27 4.06
CA ILE A 26 11.00 7.21 3.99
C ILE A 26 11.80 7.29 2.69
N LYS A 27 11.09 7.53 1.58
CA LYS A 27 11.74 7.58 0.26
C LYS A 27 12.43 8.90 -0.01
N GLY A 28 12.11 9.96 0.75
CA GLY A 28 12.68 11.27 0.51
C GLY A 28 12.16 11.91 -0.77
N ILE A 29 10.88 11.74 -1.06
CA ILE A 29 10.26 12.24 -2.29
C ILE A 29 9.05 13.10 -1.98
N THR A 30 8.57 13.80 -3.01
CA THR A 30 7.36 14.62 -2.91
C THR A 30 6.13 13.78 -3.22
N ILE A 31 4.95 14.32 -2.87
CA ILE A 31 3.69 13.65 -3.19
C ILE A 31 3.49 13.52 -4.70
N GLY A 32 3.97 14.52 -5.46
CA GLY A 32 3.91 14.44 -6.92
C GLY A 32 4.71 13.27 -7.45
N GLN A 33 5.91 13.07 -6.91
CA GLN A 33 6.75 11.93 -7.29
C GLN A 33 6.10 10.60 -6.88
N TYR A 34 5.41 10.58 -5.75
CA TYR A 34 4.65 9.40 -5.34
C TYR A 34 3.61 9.03 -6.39
N PHE A 35 2.84 10.01 -6.87
CA PHE A 35 1.83 9.75 -7.88
C PHE A 35 2.44 9.26 -9.19
N ASP A 36 3.62 9.75 -9.54
CA ASP A 36 4.33 9.28 -10.73
C ASP A 36 4.69 7.80 -10.60
N ILE A 37 5.14 7.39 -9.42
CA ILE A 37 5.50 6.00 -9.17
C ILE A 37 4.26 5.10 -9.24
N ILE A 38 3.23 5.47 -8.49
CA ILE A 38 2.03 4.63 -8.39
C ILE A 38 1.25 4.64 -9.71
N GLY A 39 1.07 5.81 -10.30
CA GLY A 39 0.31 5.94 -11.54
C GLY A 39 1.03 5.40 -12.76
N GLY A 40 2.36 5.45 -12.73
CA GLY A 40 3.16 4.97 -13.84
C GLY A 40 3.30 3.46 -13.92
N GLY A 41 2.97 2.77 -12.85
CA GLY A 41 3.05 1.31 -12.81
C GLY A 41 4.47 0.77 -12.80
N ASN A 42 5.45 1.64 -12.58
CA ASN A 42 6.86 1.24 -12.57
C ASN A 42 7.35 1.22 -11.13
N ILE A 43 6.83 0.27 -10.37
CA ILE A 43 7.10 0.16 -8.93
C ILE A 43 8.32 -0.73 -8.72
N SER A 44 9.32 -0.21 -8.00
CA SER A 44 10.52 -0.98 -7.68
C SER A 44 10.26 -1.88 -6.47
N LEU A 45 11.18 -2.83 -6.26
CA LEU A 45 11.11 -3.68 -5.07
C LEU A 45 11.16 -2.84 -3.80
N GLU A 46 12.02 -1.83 -3.77
CA GLU A 46 12.09 -0.94 -2.61
C GLU A 46 10.77 -0.24 -2.37
N ASP A 47 10.10 0.19 -3.44
CA ASP A 47 8.78 0.83 -3.30
C ASP A 47 7.79 -0.12 -2.64
N VAL A 48 7.79 -1.39 -3.05
CA VAL A 48 6.90 -2.40 -2.46
C VAL A 48 7.16 -2.53 -0.96
N ILE A 49 8.42 -2.61 -0.58
CA ILE A 49 8.81 -2.76 0.82
C ILE A 49 8.32 -1.56 1.65
N VAL A 50 8.55 -0.35 1.14
CA VAL A 50 8.17 0.86 1.87
C VAL A 50 6.65 1.02 1.93
N ILE A 51 5.94 0.62 0.87
CA ILE A 51 4.48 0.65 0.89
C ILE A 51 3.94 -0.25 1.99
N LEU A 52 4.44 -1.47 2.10
CA LEU A 52 4.02 -2.39 3.15
C LEU A 52 4.37 -1.85 4.53
N GLN A 53 5.57 -1.30 4.67
CA GLN A 53 6.02 -0.72 5.93
C GLN A 53 5.10 0.42 6.38
N ALA A 54 4.83 1.36 5.48
CA ALA A 54 3.98 2.50 5.81
C ALA A 54 2.55 2.06 6.11
N ALA A 55 2.05 1.07 5.38
CA ALA A 55 0.69 0.56 5.59
C ALA A 55 0.55 -0.12 6.95
N ALA A 56 1.54 -0.90 7.35
CA ALA A 56 1.52 -1.57 8.64
C ALA A 56 1.62 -0.56 9.78
N GLU A 57 2.45 0.47 9.61
CA GLU A 57 2.58 1.50 10.63
C GLU A 57 1.30 2.31 10.76
N MET A 58 0.62 2.59 9.64
CA MET A 58 -0.65 3.30 9.68
C MET A 58 -1.71 2.50 10.44
N ALA A 59 -1.71 1.17 10.29
CA ALA A 59 -2.68 0.33 10.96
C ALA A 59 -2.57 0.41 12.47
N THR A 60 -1.40 0.78 12.99
CA THR A 60 -1.19 0.98 14.43
C THR A 60 -1.19 2.46 14.81
N LYS A 61 -1.66 3.31 13.92
CA LYS A 61 -1.71 4.76 14.13
C LYS A 61 -0.33 5.35 14.39
N GLY A 62 0.70 4.73 13.80
CA GLY A 62 2.08 5.18 13.94
C GLY A 62 2.73 4.84 15.27
N THR A 63 2.07 4.04 16.12
CA THR A 63 2.62 3.71 17.43
C THR A 63 3.66 2.60 17.37
N VAL A 64 3.60 1.76 16.32
CA VAL A 64 4.57 0.67 16.14
C VAL A 64 5.35 0.95 14.87
N LYS A 65 6.66 0.89 14.96
CA LYS A 65 7.55 1.05 13.81
C LYS A 65 8.04 -0.32 13.37
N PHE A 66 8.15 -0.49 12.07
CA PHE A 66 8.67 -1.73 11.50
C PHE A 66 9.93 -1.42 10.73
N THR A 67 10.86 -2.37 10.73
CA THR A 67 12.08 -2.21 9.96
C THR A 67 11.89 -2.76 8.56
N GLU A 68 12.73 -2.29 7.66
CA GLU A 68 12.74 -2.79 6.29
C GLU A 68 12.97 -4.31 6.28
N PHE A 69 13.85 -4.78 7.14
CA PHE A 69 14.18 -6.20 7.20
C PHE A 69 12.97 -7.04 7.61
N GLU A 70 12.20 -6.56 8.58
CA GLU A 70 10.98 -7.26 9.02
C GLU A 70 10.01 -7.39 7.85
N VAL A 71 9.83 -6.32 7.08
CA VAL A 71 8.92 -6.35 5.92
C VAL A 71 9.42 -7.34 4.89
N CYS A 72 10.71 -7.39 4.66
CA CYS A 72 11.28 -8.38 3.73
C CYS A 72 10.98 -9.81 4.18
N GLU A 73 11.01 -10.04 5.49
CA GLU A 73 10.67 -11.36 6.02
C GLU A 73 9.21 -11.70 5.77
N TRP A 74 8.30 -10.70 5.88
CA TRP A 74 6.89 -10.94 5.56
C TRP A 74 6.72 -11.36 4.10
N ILE A 75 7.44 -10.68 3.20
CA ILE A 75 7.37 -11.00 1.77
C ILE A 75 7.86 -12.41 1.50
N ASP A 76 8.99 -12.78 2.13
CA ASP A 76 9.55 -14.11 1.96
C ASP A 76 8.60 -15.19 2.49
N GLU A 77 7.96 -14.91 3.60
CA GLU A 77 7.02 -15.86 4.20
C GLU A 77 5.77 -16.02 3.33
N ASP A 78 5.42 -15.00 2.55
CA ASP A 78 4.29 -15.04 1.62
C ASP A 78 4.65 -15.75 0.31
N GLY A 79 5.84 -16.32 0.22
CA GLY A 79 6.29 -17.03 -0.97
C GLY A 79 7.18 -16.23 -1.87
N GLY A 80 7.57 -15.03 -1.46
CA GLY A 80 8.46 -14.17 -2.23
C GLY A 80 7.72 -13.20 -3.13
N ILE A 81 8.47 -12.24 -3.63
CA ILE A 81 7.90 -11.13 -4.41
C ILE A 81 7.26 -11.60 -5.72
N VAL A 82 7.75 -12.71 -6.27
CA VAL A 82 7.27 -13.20 -7.56
C VAL A 82 6.16 -14.25 -7.44
N ASN A 83 5.69 -14.51 -6.22
CA ASN A 83 4.63 -15.48 -6.02
C ASN A 83 3.32 -14.99 -6.64
N PRO A 84 2.82 -15.65 -7.71
CA PRO A 84 1.60 -15.18 -8.38
C PRO A 84 0.36 -15.30 -7.50
N ASN A 85 0.41 -16.15 -6.47
CA ASN A 85 -0.70 -16.34 -5.54
C ASN A 85 -0.46 -15.62 -4.22
N GLY A 86 0.55 -14.75 -4.16
CA GLY A 86 0.88 -14.03 -2.95
C GLY A 86 -0.09 -12.90 -2.66
N GLN A 87 -0.01 -12.37 -1.45
CA GLN A 87 -0.94 -11.36 -0.97
C GLN A 87 -0.57 -9.95 -1.43
N ILE A 88 0.65 -9.73 -1.91
CA ILE A 88 1.11 -8.40 -2.31
C ILE A 88 0.26 -7.85 -3.45
N LYS A 89 0.00 -8.67 -4.46
CA LYS A 89 -0.83 -8.26 -5.58
C LYS A 89 -2.24 -7.92 -5.12
N ALA A 90 -2.79 -8.74 -4.23
CA ALA A 90 -4.13 -8.50 -3.68
C ALA A 90 -4.17 -7.21 -2.88
N PHE A 91 -3.11 -6.92 -2.13
CA PHE A 91 -3.04 -5.69 -1.35
C PHE A 91 -2.99 -4.47 -2.27
N PHE A 92 -2.19 -4.50 -3.33
CA PHE A 92 -2.14 -3.39 -4.27
C PHE A 92 -3.48 -3.18 -4.96
N GLN A 93 -4.16 -4.26 -5.31
CA GLN A 93 -5.49 -4.15 -5.90
C GLN A 93 -6.48 -3.53 -4.91
N TRP A 94 -6.36 -3.90 -3.63
CA TRP A 94 -7.18 -3.32 -2.57
C TRP A 94 -6.95 -1.81 -2.46
N ILE A 95 -5.69 -1.36 -2.55
CA ILE A 95 -5.38 0.08 -2.52
C ILE A 95 -6.04 0.78 -3.70
N VAL A 96 -5.88 0.24 -4.90
CA VAL A 96 -6.44 0.83 -6.11
C VAL A 96 -7.95 0.92 -6.00
N ASP A 97 -8.60 -0.15 -5.60
CA ASP A 97 -10.06 -0.18 -5.48
C ASP A 97 -10.56 0.84 -4.46
N SER A 98 -9.88 0.93 -3.32
CA SER A 98 -10.31 1.84 -2.25
C SER A 98 -10.20 3.30 -2.67
N HIS A 99 -9.13 3.66 -3.37
CA HIS A 99 -8.88 5.05 -3.70
C HIS A 99 -9.52 5.47 -5.01
N THR A 100 -9.54 4.57 -5.99
CA THR A 100 -10.13 4.88 -7.29
C THR A 100 -11.62 5.10 -7.16
N VAL A 101 -12.31 4.25 -6.42
CA VAL A 101 -13.76 4.38 -6.22
C VAL A 101 -14.08 5.70 -5.55
N ASN A 102 -13.30 6.10 -4.57
CA ASN A 102 -13.55 7.34 -3.84
C ASN A 102 -13.29 8.58 -4.67
N SER A 103 -12.49 8.50 -5.68
CA SER A 103 -12.15 9.64 -6.49
C SER A 103 -13.14 9.88 -7.62
N SER A 104 -13.87 8.90 -8.03
CA SER A 104 -14.84 9.06 -9.10
C SER A 104 -16.20 9.32 -8.53
N ASP A 105 -16.38 9.27 -8.43
CA ASP A 105 -17.53 9.14 -8.23
C ASP A 105 -18.22 9.67 -8.20
N THR A 106 -17.96 9.58 -8.68
CA THR A 106 -18.38 9.65 -8.78
C THR A 106 -18.77 9.86 -9.19
N GLN A 107 -18.54 9.94 -9.62
CA GLN A 107 -18.82 9.66 -10.15
C GLN A 107 -19.30 9.50 -10.36
N GLU A 108 -19.33 9.69 -10.53
CA GLU A 108 -19.77 9.17 -10.89
C GLU A 108 -20.18 9.41 -10.81
N GLU A 109 -20.40 9.80 -10.90
CA GLU A 109 -20.73 9.63 -11.01
C GLU A 109 -20.94 10.03 -11.09
N LYS A 110 -21.01 10.58 -11.24
CA LYS A 110 -21.17 10.62 -11.52
C LYS A 110 -21.43 10.99 -11.66
N LYS A 111 -21.48 11.42 -11.86
CA LYS A 111 -21.71 11.42 -12.23
C LYS A 111 -22.04 11.96 -12.26
N SER A 112 -22.21 12.49 -12.52
CA SER A 112 -22.50 12.57 -12.71
C SER A 112 -22.94 13.21 -12.70
N PRO A 113 -23.03 13.69 -12.81
CA PRO A 113 -23.36 13.87 -12.91
C PRO A 113 -23.68 14.38 -13.02
N ASN A 114 -23.58 14.80 -13.40
CA ASN A 114 -23.67 14.71 -13.51
C ASN A 114 -23.79 14.80 -13.60
N GLU A 115 -23.63 15.17 -13.94
CA GLU A 115 -23.53 14.69 -14.09
C GLU A 115 -23.49 14.51 -14.06
#